data_6ebd3f08cfa773df59320e85c149b2f7
#
_entry.id   6ebd3f08cfa773df59320e85c149b2f7
#
_cell.length_a   1.000
_cell.length_b   1.000
_cell.length_c   1.000
_cell.angle_alpha   90.00
_cell.angle_beta   90.00
_cell.angle_gamma   90.00
#
_symmetry.space_group_name_H-M   'P 1'
#
loop_
_entity.id
_entity.type
_entity.pdbx_description
1 polymer ?
#
loop_
_entity_poly.entity_id
_entity_poly.type
_entity_poly.pdbx_seq_one_letter_code
_entity_poly.pdbx_strand_id
1 'polypeptide(L)'
;MLEKQKSFQSRTAQYLRLGYDRFAASDFVIATRGDLSSPALDIGTGKGLTAMALAKKGLDVISVDIETDEQAFALFLAREAGLEHRIKFISQNAAELPYPDNYFRCVVLSNILHHLENAAPVLEEAARVLAPRGIMIIADFSAEGFEIVARLHREDGHLHSVSGETLKTAERFLNTKGFKTTNCLSGHMQEIIVLTQNDGIE
;
A
#
# COMPACT_ATOMS: atom_id res chain seq x y z
N MET A 1 10.65 -16.23 -14.14
CA MET A 1 9.59 -15.23 -14.42
C MET A 1 8.27 -15.89 -14.84
N LEU A 2 8.23 -16.75 -15.86
CA LEU A 2 7.00 -17.42 -16.33
C LEU A 2 6.27 -18.24 -15.24
N GLU A 3 6.99 -18.94 -14.36
CA GLU A 3 6.38 -19.69 -13.26
C GLU A 3 5.74 -18.75 -12.22
N LYS A 4 6.42 -17.66 -11.84
CA LYS A 4 5.87 -16.64 -10.95
C LYS A 4 4.59 -16.02 -11.57
N GLN A 5 4.58 -15.76 -12.88
CA GLN A 5 3.41 -15.22 -13.58
C GLN A 5 2.23 -16.20 -13.54
N LYS A 6 2.46 -17.49 -13.85
CA LYS A 6 1.40 -18.52 -13.77
C LYS A 6 0.85 -18.65 -12.34
N SER A 7 1.74 -18.69 -11.35
CA SER A 7 1.37 -18.73 -9.94
C SER A 7 0.53 -17.50 -9.55
N PHE A 8 0.94 -16.30 -9.94
CA PHE A 8 0.21 -15.07 -9.69
C PHE A 8 -1.18 -15.08 -10.35
N GLN A 9 -1.28 -15.51 -11.63
CA GLN A 9 -2.55 -15.62 -12.34
C GLN A 9 -3.48 -16.63 -11.68
N SER A 10 -2.96 -17.81 -11.32
CA SER A 10 -3.72 -18.85 -10.61
C SER A 10 -4.24 -18.33 -9.27
N ARG A 11 -3.37 -17.68 -8.48
CA ARG A 11 -3.73 -17.11 -7.19
C ARG A 11 -4.75 -15.98 -7.33
N THR A 12 -4.59 -15.12 -8.33
CA THR A 12 -5.56 -14.05 -8.61
C THR A 12 -6.93 -14.61 -8.98
N ALA A 13 -6.97 -15.69 -9.78
CA ALA A 13 -8.22 -16.37 -10.10
C ALA A 13 -8.88 -17.02 -8.88
N GLN A 14 -8.07 -17.57 -7.94
CA GLN A 14 -8.60 -18.12 -6.69
C GLN A 14 -9.23 -17.01 -5.82
N TYR A 15 -8.55 -15.88 -5.64
CA TYR A 15 -9.10 -14.73 -4.93
C TYR A 15 -10.40 -14.25 -5.55
N LEU A 16 -10.43 -14.10 -6.87
CA LEU A 16 -11.62 -13.65 -7.60
C LEU A 16 -12.82 -14.58 -7.39
N ARG A 17 -12.62 -15.92 -7.40
CA ARG A 17 -13.69 -16.90 -7.11
C ARG A 17 -14.25 -16.77 -5.69
N LEU A 18 -13.47 -16.24 -4.76
CA LEU A 18 -13.88 -15.96 -3.38
C LEU A 18 -14.43 -14.54 -3.21
N GLY A 19 -14.63 -13.80 -4.31
CA GLY A 19 -15.16 -12.43 -4.29
C GLY A 19 -14.12 -11.33 -4.09
N TYR A 20 -12.82 -11.67 -4.00
CA TYR A 20 -11.77 -10.68 -3.82
C TYR A 20 -11.04 -10.39 -5.15
N ASP A 21 -11.42 -9.28 -5.80
CA ASP A 21 -10.69 -8.74 -6.94
C ASP A 21 -9.55 -7.82 -6.45
N ARG A 22 -8.32 -8.33 -6.52
CA ARG A 22 -7.11 -7.63 -6.05
C ARG A 22 -6.83 -6.33 -6.81
N PHE A 23 -7.16 -6.29 -8.11
CA PHE A 23 -6.96 -5.09 -8.93
C PHE A 23 -8.01 -4.04 -8.59
N ALA A 24 -9.29 -4.44 -8.53
CA ALA A 24 -10.37 -3.55 -8.12
C ALA A 24 -10.16 -3.02 -6.69
N ALA A 25 -9.62 -3.83 -5.77
CA ALA A 25 -9.27 -3.40 -4.42
C ALA A 25 -8.19 -2.31 -4.43
N SER A 26 -7.10 -2.49 -5.19
CA SER A 26 -6.06 -1.47 -5.31
C SER A 26 -6.56 -0.20 -5.99
N ASP A 27 -7.35 -0.32 -7.06
CA ASP A 27 -7.98 0.81 -7.73
C ASP A 27 -8.94 1.56 -6.77
N PHE A 28 -9.69 0.83 -5.92
CA PHE A 28 -10.57 1.40 -4.89
C PHE A 28 -9.80 2.17 -3.81
N VAL A 29 -8.68 1.63 -3.30
CA VAL A 29 -7.81 2.32 -2.34
C VAL A 29 -7.38 3.69 -2.89
N ILE A 30 -6.98 3.76 -4.15
CA ILE A 30 -6.51 5.00 -4.78
C ILE A 30 -7.66 5.92 -5.20
N ALA A 31 -8.87 5.38 -5.42
CA ALA A 31 -10.04 6.17 -5.77
C ALA A 31 -10.63 6.97 -4.59
N THR A 32 -10.18 6.69 -3.34
CA THR A 32 -10.65 7.38 -2.13
C THR A 32 -10.41 8.90 -2.14
N ARG A 33 -9.46 9.35 -2.98
CA ARG A 33 -9.17 10.76 -3.21
C ARG A 33 -8.99 11.05 -4.69
N GLY A 34 -9.62 12.12 -5.13
CA GLY A 34 -9.53 12.57 -6.53
C GLY A 34 -8.38 13.54 -6.82
N ASP A 35 -7.78 14.11 -5.78
CA ASP A 35 -6.79 15.19 -5.82
C ASP A 35 -5.35 14.72 -5.52
N LEU A 36 -5.06 13.44 -5.76
CA LEU A 36 -3.71 12.91 -5.58
C LEU A 36 -2.74 13.53 -6.61
N SER A 37 -1.53 13.80 -6.18
CA SER A 37 -0.49 14.42 -7.02
C SER A 37 0.90 13.81 -6.81
N SER A 38 1.77 13.98 -7.80
CA SER A 38 3.16 13.52 -7.78
C SER A 38 4.07 14.44 -6.97
N PRO A 39 5.17 13.91 -6.46
CA PRO A 39 5.56 12.51 -6.46
C PRO A 39 4.78 11.70 -5.43
N ALA A 40 4.46 10.45 -5.77
CA ALA A 40 3.79 9.51 -4.86
C ALA A 40 4.76 8.44 -4.36
N LEU A 41 4.59 8.02 -3.10
CA LEU A 41 5.32 6.91 -2.49
C LEU A 41 4.33 5.77 -2.18
N ASP A 42 4.66 4.58 -2.63
CA ASP A 42 4.00 3.33 -2.28
C ASP A 42 4.94 2.52 -1.36
N ILE A 43 4.52 2.28 -0.13
CA ILE A 43 5.27 1.53 0.89
C ILE A 43 4.72 0.11 0.96
N GLY A 44 5.60 -0.88 0.70
CA GLY A 44 5.22 -2.28 0.60
C GLY A 44 4.76 -2.64 -0.81
N THR A 45 5.70 -2.64 -1.75
CA THR A 45 5.44 -2.94 -3.17
C THR A 45 4.64 -4.21 -3.39
N GLY A 46 5.04 -5.31 -2.73
CA GLY A 46 4.48 -6.63 -2.99
C GLY A 46 4.41 -6.94 -4.49
N LYS A 47 3.22 -7.16 -5.02
CA LYS A 47 3.01 -7.40 -6.47
C LYS A 47 2.89 -6.12 -7.30
N GLY A 48 3.06 -4.95 -6.71
CA GLY A 48 3.02 -3.65 -7.38
C GLY A 48 1.61 -3.16 -7.78
N LEU A 49 0.56 -3.75 -7.23
CA LEU A 49 -0.81 -3.43 -7.64
C LEU A 49 -1.19 -1.99 -7.26
N THR A 50 -0.81 -1.55 -6.06
CA THR A 50 -1.04 -0.17 -5.58
C THR A 50 -0.22 0.84 -6.37
N ALA A 51 1.07 0.56 -6.63
CA ALA A 51 1.91 1.40 -7.48
C ALA A 51 1.33 1.55 -8.89
N MET A 52 0.84 0.45 -9.48
CA MET A 52 0.19 0.50 -10.80
C MET A 52 -1.13 1.26 -10.77
N ALA A 53 -1.93 1.17 -9.69
CA ALA A 53 -3.16 1.95 -9.55
C ALA A 53 -2.87 3.46 -9.48
N LEU A 54 -1.82 3.88 -8.76
CA LEU A 54 -1.32 5.26 -8.76
C LEU A 54 -0.86 5.71 -10.16
N ALA A 55 -0.06 4.87 -10.83
CA ALA A 55 0.47 5.17 -12.17
C ALA A 55 -0.65 5.29 -13.23
N LYS A 56 -1.71 4.47 -13.16
CA LYS A 56 -2.90 4.59 -14.02
C LYS A 56 -3.58 5.95 -13.87
N LYS A 57 -3.52 6.58 -12.68
CA LYS A 57 -4.02 7.95 -12.46
C LYS A 57 -3.05 9.04 -12.97
N GLY A 58 -1.94 8.65 -13.59
CA GLY A 58 -0.96 9.56 -14.15
C GLY A 58 0.10 10.04 -13.17
N LEU A 59 0.18 9.47 -11.96
CA LEU A 59 1.20 9.85 -10.98
C LEU A 59 2.55 9.21 -11.31
N ASP A 60 3.63 9.93 -10.97
CA ASP A 60 4.99 9.38 -10.91
C ASP A 60 5.20 8.79 -9.53
N VAL A 61 5.53 7.50 -9.48
CA VAL A 61 5.50 6.67 -8.27
C VAL A 61 6.90 6.16 -7.95
N ILE A 62 7.26 6.25 -6.69
CA ILE A 62 8.35 5.48 -6.09
C ILE A 62 7.70 4.40 -5.24
N SER A 63 8.04 3.13 -5.50
CA SER A 63 7.51 1.99 -4.76
C SER A 63 8.66 1.27 -4.07
N VAL A 64 8.58 1.14 -2.75
CA VAL A 64 9.65 0.59 -1.91
C VAL A 64 9.23 -0.71 -1.22
N ASP A 65 10.15 -1.66 -1.18
CA ASP A 65 9.99 -2.93 -0.48
C ASP A 65 11.40 -3.45 -0.09
N ILE A 66 11.48 -4.26 0.95
CA ILE A 66 12.72 -4.96 1.31
C ILE A 66 12.95 -6.20 0.44
N GLU A 67 11.87 -6.76 -0.11
CA GLU A 67 11.89 -8.00 -0.89
C GLU A 67 12.23 -7.73 -2.37
N THR A 68 13.49 -7.91 -2.74
CA THR A 68 13.97 -7.67 -4.11
C THR A 68 13.27 -8.52 -5.17
N ASP A 69 12.92 -9.76 -4.82
CA ASP A 69 12.23 -10.69 -5.71
C ASP A 69 10.80 -10.27 -6.03
N GLU A 70 10.11 -9.65 -5.07
CA GLU A 70 8.79 -9.09 -5.28
C GLU A 70 8.87 -7.86 -6.19
N GLN A 71 9.84 -7.00 -5.99
CA GLN A 71 10.06 -5.82 -6.84
C GLN A 71 10.38 -6.18 -8.29
N ALA A 72 11.21 -7.19 -8.51
CA ALA A 72 11.51 -7.67 -9.87
C ALA A 72 10.23 -8.19 -10.57
N PHE A 73 9.34 -8.84 -9.81
CA PHE A 73 8.07 -9.30 -10.35
C PHE A 73 7.06 -8.17 -10.56
N ALA A 74 7.01 -7.19 -9.64
CA ALA A 74 6.18 -5.99 -9.79
C ALA A 74 6.57 -5.19 -11.03
N LEU A 75 7.88 -5.00 -11.27
CA LEU A 75 8.39 -4.37 -12.50
C LEU A 75 7.96 -5.13 -13.76
N PHE A 76 8.01 -6.47 -13.73
CA PHE A 76 7.52 -7.28 -14.84
C PHE A 76 6.02 -7.02 -15.10
N LEU A 77 5.18 -7.02 -14.07
CA LEU A 77 3.74 -6.74 -14.22
C LEU A 77 3.47 -5.30 -14.70
N ALA A 78 4.25 -4.33 -14.21
CA ALA A 78 4.14 -2.93 -14.65
C ALA A 78 4.48 -2.78 -16.14
N ARG A 79 5.50 -3.51 -16.64
CA ARG A 79 5.84 -3.56 -18.07
C ARG A 79 4.73 -4.16 -18.92
N GLU A 80 4.16 -5.29 -18.49
CA GLU A 80 3.02 -5.90 -19.18
C GLU A 80 1.80 -4.94 -19.26
N ALA A 81 1.66 -4.05 -18.27
CA ALA A 81 0.62 -3.03 -18.23
C ALA A 81 1.01 -1.70 -18.93
N GLY A 82 2.25 -1.55 -19.43
CA GLY A 82 2.76 -0.32 -20.04
C GLY A 82 2.95 0.85 -19.07
N LEU A 83 3.11 0.56 -17.77
CA LEU A 83 3.17 1.56 -16.69
C LEU A 83 4.58 1.74 -16.09
N GLU A 84 5.56 0.96 -16.54
CA GLU A 84 6.92 0.95 -15.99
C GLU A 84 7.62 2.32 -16.06
N HIS A 85 7.26 3.12 -17.05
CA HIS A 85 7.84 4.45 -17.24
C HIS A 85 7.43 5.46 -16.16
N ARG A 86 6.38 5.15 -15.36
CA ARG A 86 5.90 5.99 -14.25
C ARG A 86 6.28 5.46 -12.87
N ILE A 87 6.83 4.24 -12.78
CA ILE A 87 7.06 3.59 -11.49
C ILE A 87 8.54 3.27 -11.34
N LYS A 88 9.15 3.78 -10.27
CA LYS A 88 10.49 3.41 -9.87
C LYS A 88 10.41 2.46 -8.68
N PHE A 89 10.74 1.18 -8.91
CA PHE A 89 10.82 0.16 -7.87
C PHE A 89 12.18 0.18 -7.21
N ILE A 90 12.23 0.24 -5.87
CA ILE A 90 13.48 0.37 -5.11
C ILE A 90 13.46 -0.56 -3.91
N SER A 91 14.49 -1.42 -3.80
CA SER A 91 14.70 -2.21 -2.59
C SER A 91 15.20 -1.29 -1.47
N GLN A 92 14.34 -1.06 -0.47
CA GLN A 92 14.59 -0.11 0.60
C GLN A 92 13.80 -0.47 1.85
N ASN A 93 14.43 -0.30 3.02
CA ASN A 93 13.72 -0.35 4.29
C ASN A 93 12.86 0.92 4.45
N ALA A 94 11.56 0.74 4.61
CA ALA A 94 10.63 1.85 4.78
C ALA A 94 10.77 2.59 6.12
N ALA A 95 11.49 2.02 7.09
CA ALA A 95 11.83 2.69 8.34
C ALA A 95 13.02 3.65 8.21
N GLU A 96 13.70 3.70 7.05
CA GLU A 96 14.89 4.54 6.78
C GLU A 96 14.88 4.96 5.31
N LEU A 97 14.01 5.91 4.96
CA LEU A 97 13.84 6.34 3.57
C LEU A 97 14.90 7.37 3.17
N PRO A 98 15.61 7.18 2.05
CA PRO A 98 16.66 8.10 1.59
C PRO A 98 16.09 9.34 0.88
N TYR A 99 14.99 9.87 1.40
CA TYR A 99 14.33 11.07 0.86
C TYR A 99 14.31 12.18 1.90
N PRO A 100 14.39 13.45 1.47
CA PRO A 100 14.28 14.57 2.39
C PRO A 100 12.88 14.66 2.99
N ASP A 101 12.77 15.42 4.08
CA ASP A 101 11.48 15.77 4.66
C ASP A 101 10.60 16.48 3.63
N ASN A 102 9.30 16.24 3.69
CA ASN A 102 8.31 16.94 2.85
C ASN A 102 8.47 16.72 1.34
N TYR A 103 8.97 15.57 0.91
CA TYR A 103 9.24 15.29 -0.49
C TYR A 103 8.01 14.83 -1.26
N PHE A 104 7.23 13.89 -0.70
CA PHE A 104 6.10 13.27 -1.39
C PHE A 104 4.80 14.02 -1.18
N ARG A 105 3.98 14.11 -2.21
CA ARG A 105 2.64 14.68 -2.16
C ARG A 105 1.57 13.65 -1.77
N CYS A 106 1.86 12.38 -2.00
CA CYS A 106 1.01 11.26 -1.66
C CYS A 106 1.87 10.14 -1.09
N VAL A 107 1.48 9.56 0.03
CA VAL A 107 2.09 8.36 0.61
C VAL A 107 1.00 7.31 0.83
N VAL A 108 1.21 6.10 0.33
CA VAL A 108 0.26 5.00 0.44
C VAL A 108 0.93 3.81 1.12
N LEU A 109 0.24 3.24 2.11
CA LEU A 109 0.55 1.96 2.74
C LEU A 109 -0.67 1.06 2.54
N SER A 110 -0.55 -0.01 1.76
CA SER A 110 -1.68 -0.89 1.45
C SER A 110 -1.34 -2.35 1.73
N ASN A 111 -2.09 -2.97 2.64
CA ASN A 111 -1.94 -4.37 3.05
C ASN A 111 -0.52 -4.71 3.56
N ILE A 112 0.10 -3.79 4.29
CA ILE A 112 1.43 -3.97 4.87
C ILE A 112 1.41 -3.94 6.40
N LEU A 113 0.49 -3.23 7.05
CA LEU A 113 0.51 -3.07 8.51
C LEU A 113 0.55 -4.41 9.24
N HIS A 114 -0.28 -5.36 8.82
CA HIS A 114 -0.35 -6.68 9.44
C HIS A 114 0.90 -7.54 9.28
N HIS A 115 1.87 -7.12 8.47
CA HIS A 115 3.19 -7.74 8.33
C HIS A 115 4.27 -7.08 9.21
N LEU A 116 4.01 -5.89 9.76
CA LEU A 116 4.98 -5.16 10.57
C LEU A 116 4.86 -5.58 12.03
N GLU A 117 5.97 -6.04 12.64
CA GLU A 117 6.01 -6.29 14.09
C GLU A 117 5.84 -5.00 14.90
N ASN A 118 6.38 -3.90 14.36
CA ASN A 118 6.26 -2.55 14.89
C ASN A 118 6.12 -1.58 13.72
N ALA A 119 4.94 -1.00 13.55
CA ALA A 119 4.68 -0.05 12.48
C ALA A 119 5.23 1.36 12.75
N ALA A 120 5.54 1.70 14.00
CA ALA A 120 5.90 3.07 14.39
C ALA A 120 7.07 3.66 13.57
N PRO A 121 8.22 2.97 13.35
CA PRO A 121 9.30 3.52 12.54
C PRO A 121 8.91 3.79 11.08
N VAL A 122 8.11 2.91 10.48
CA VAL A 122 7.63 3.06 9.10
C VAL A 122 6.64 4.23 9.00
N LEU A 123 5.74 4.36 9.97
CA LEU A 123 4.78 5.47 10.01
C LEU A 123 5.46 6.81 10.29
N GLU A 124 6.53 6.81 11.09
CA GLU A 124 7.34 8.02 11.35
C GLU A 124 8.04 8.51 10.09
N GLU A 125 8.66 7.61 9.33
CA GLU A 125 9.28 7.94 8.04
C GLU A 125 8.23 8.37 7.00
N ALA A 126 7.10 7.67 6.91
CA ALA A 126 5.99 8.07 6.05
C ALA A 126 5.49 9.48 6.36
N ALA A 127 5.38 9.82 7.65
CA ALA A 127 4.99 11.15 8.10
C ALA A 127 6.07 12.21 7.78
N ARG A 128 7.35 11.88 7.98
CA ARG A 128 8.49 12.78 7.72
C ARG A 128 8.60 13.16 6.24
N VAL A 129 8.47 12.18 5.37
CA VAL A 129 8.64 12.41 3.91
C VAL A 129 7.39 12.98 3.25
N LEU A 130 6.24 12.98 3.90
CA LEU A 130 5.01 13.57 3.37
C LEU A 130 5.06 15.09 3.47
N ALA A 131 4.84 15.77 2.33
CA ALA A 131 4.83 17.23 2.25
C ALA A 131 3.63 17.84 2.99
N PRO A 132 3.71 19.10 3.44
CA PRO A 132 2.55 19.85 3.93
C PRO A 132 1.40 19.79 2.94
N ARG A 133 0.17 19.57 3.44
CA ARG A 133 -1.04 19.33 2.64
C ARG A 133 -0.98 18.08 1.75
N GLY A 134 0.03 17.23 1.93
CA GLY A 134 0.08 15.92 1.32
C GLY A 134 -0.98 14.98 1.88
N ILE A 135 -1.24 13.91 1.16
CA ILE A 135 -2.27 12.93 1.50
C ILE A 135 -1.59 11.61 1.86
N MET A 136 -1.91 11.07 3.03
CA MET A 136 -1.54 9.72 3.42
C MET A 136 -2.77 8.81 3.33
N ILE A 137 -2.64 7.68 2.64
CA ILE A 137 -3.66 6.66 2.54
C ILE A 137 -3.12 5.39 3.18
N ILE A 138 -3.82 4.86 4.16
CA ILE A 138 -3.48 3.58 4.77
C ILE A 138 -4.67 2.65 4.60
N ALA A 139 -4.42 1.50 4.00
CA ALA A 139 -5.42 0.47 3.78
C ALA A 139 -4.93 -0.87 4.32
N ASP A 140 -5.85 -1.66 4.85
CA ASP A 140 -5.58 -3.05 5.19
C ASP A 140 -6.85 -3.88 4.94
N PHE A 141 -6.72 -5.20 4.98
CA PHE A 141 -7.86 -6.08 4.76
C PHE A 141 -8.96 -5.84 5.78
N SER A 142 -10.21 -5.88 5.33
CA SER A 142 -11.36 -6.06 6.21
C SER A 142 -11.32 -7.46 6.86
N ALA A 143 -12.13 -7.69 7.86
CA ALA A 143 -12.25 -9.01 8.50
C ALA A 143 -12.51 -10.12 7.46
N GLU A 144 -13.39 -9.87 6.49
CA GLU A 144 -13.69 -10.79 5.40
C GLU A 144 -12.47 -11.00 4.48
N GLY A 145 -11.73 -9.92 4.18
CA GLY A 145 -10.49 -9.99 3.40
C GLY A 145 -9.44 -10.85 4.08
N PHE A 146 -9.23 -10.68 5.38
CA PHE A 146 -8.32 -11.52 6.18
C PHE A 146 -8.73 -13.00 6.17
N GLU A 147 -10.03 -13.30 6.28
CA GLU A 147 -10.51 -14.69 6.21
C GLU A 147 -10.19 -15.35 4.87
N ILE A 148 -10.41 -14.64 3.76
CA ILE A 148 -10.11 -15.14 2.40
C ILE A 148 -8.61 -15.36 2.24
N VAL A 149 -7.78 -14.39 2.63
CA VAL A 149 -6.31 -14.50 2.54
C VAL A 149 -5.81 -15.66 3.39
N ALA A 150 -6.24 -15.75 4.65
CA ALA A 150 -5.85 -16.83 5.56
C ALA A 150 -6.30 -18.21 5.06
N ARG A 151 -7.49 -18.30 4.44
CA ARG A 151 -7.96 -19.54 3.82
C ARG A 151 -7.03 -20.02 2.70
N LEU A 152 -6.70 -19.15 1.75
CA LEU A 152 -5.86 -19.50 0.62
C LEU A 152 -4.42 -19.84 1.04
N HIS A 153 -3.88 -19.16 2.07
CA HIS A 153 -2.57 -19.51 2.62
C HIS A 153 -2.57 -20.91 3.26
N ARG A 154 -3.64 -21.26 4.01
CA ARG A 154 -3.77 -22.61 4.57
C ARG A 154 -3.87 -23.69 3.50
N GLU A 155 -4.57 -23.42 2.38
CA GLU A 155 -4.66 -24.34 1.26
C GLU A 155 -3.28 -24.61 0.62
N ASP A 156 -2.34 -23.66 0.70
CA ASP A 156 -0.93 -23.81 0.26
C ASP A 156 -0.01 -24.41 1.34
N GLY A 157 -0.54 -24.72 2.53
CA GLY A 157 0.25 -25.23 3.65
C GLY A 157 1.03 -24.15 4.40
N HIS A 158 0.70 -22.88 4.23
CA HIS A 158 1.31 -21.76 4.94
C HIS A 158 0.36 -21.15 5.97
N LEU A 159 0.91 -20.66 7.08
CA LEU A 159 0.18 -19.82 8.00
C LEU A 159 0.36 -18.36 7.60
N HIS A 160 -0.75 -17.63 7.45
CA HIS A 160 -0.69 -16.18 7.32
C HIS A 160 -0.45 -15.59 8.71
N SER A 161 0.79 -15.18 8.97
CA SER A 161 1.14 -14.49 10.21
C SER A 161 0.61 -13.06 10.15
N VAL A 162 -0.15 -12.66 11.14
CA VAL A 162 -0.70 -11.30 11.27
C VAL A 162 -0.15 -10.72 12.57
N SER A 163 0.44 -9.53 12.48
CA SER A 163 0.88 -8.78 13.66
C SER A 163 -0.31 -8.17 14.41
N GLY A 164 -0.04 -7.54 15.57
CA GLY A 164 -1.04 -6.76 16.31
C GLY A 164 -1.30 -5.36 15.74
N GLU A 165 -0.61 -4.98 14.67
CA GLU A 165 -0.77 -3.67 14.05
C GLU A 165 -2.04 -3.59 13.21
N THR A 166 -2.77 -2.51 13.37
CA THR A 166 -4.07 -2.28 12.74
C THR A 166 -4.18 -0.85 12.25
N LEU A 167 -5.17 -0.54 11.42
CA LEU A 167 -5.48 0.85 11.04
C LEU A 167 -5.70 1.74 12.28
N LYS A 168 -6.32 1.19 13.34
CA LYS A 168 -6.57 1.93 14.57
C LYS A 168 -5.29 2.25 15.36
N THR A 169 -4.29 1.34 15.38
CA THR A 169 -2.98 1.62 16.01
C THR A 169 -2.22 2.65 15.19
N ALA A 170 -2.21 2.53 13.87
CA ALA A 170 -1.59 3.48 12.95
C ALA A 170 -2.22 4.88 13.07
N GLU A 171 -3.55 4.98 13.09
CA GLU A 171 -4.27 6.23 13.27
C GLU A 171 -3.90 6.92 14.59
N ARG A 172 -3.91 6.18 15.71
CA ARG A 172 -3.53 6.73 17.01
C ARG A 172 -2.11 7.26 17.00
N PHE A 173 -1.16 6.52 16.43
CA PHE A 173 0.23 6.95 16.32
C PHE A 173 0.33 8.25 15.51
N LEU A 174 -0.26 8.29 14.31
CA LEU A 174 -0.21 9.47 13.45
C LEU A 174 -0.92 10.69 14.03
N ASN A 175 -1.97 10.49 14.81
CA ASN A 175 -2.61 11.57 15.55
C ASN A 175 -1.64 12.26 16.52
N THR A 176 -0.73 11.50 17.16
CA THR A 176 0.32 12.09 18.02
C THR A 176 1.36 12.90 17.23
N LYS A 177 1.45 12.67 15.90
CA LYS A 177 2.35 13.38 14.98
C LYS A 177 1.66 14.55 14.25
N GLY A 178 0.45 14.91 14.67
CA GLY A 178 -0.28 16.04 14.12
C GLY A 178 -1.10 15.73 12.85
N PHE A 179 -1.35 14.47 12.55
CA PHE A 179 -2.26 14.06 11.49
C PHE A 179 -3.68 13.94 12.02
N LYS A 180 -4.65 14.11 11.13
CA LYS A 180 -6.06 13.77 11.39
C LYS A 180 -6.62 12.91 10.26
N THR A 181 -7.49 12.01 10.61
CA THR A 181 -8.27 11.23 9.64
C THR A 181 -9.34 12.13 9.04
N THR A 182 -9.32 12.28 7.73
CA THR A 182 -10.27 13.08 6.96
C THR A 182 -11.33 12.22 6.28
N ASN A 183 -11.07 10.94 6.09
CA ASN A 183 -12.02 9.99 5.52
C ASN A 183 -11.74 8.57 6.01
N CYS A 184 -12.81 7.76 6.15
CA CYS A 184 -12.76 6.33 6.43
C CYS A 184 -13.70 5.64 5.45
N LEU A 185 -13.21 4.61 4.76
CA LEU A 185 -13.99 3.86 3.78
C LEU A 185 -13.80 2.34 3.98
N SER A 186 -14.80 1.60 3.57
CA SER A 186 -14.74 0.14 3.53
C SER A 186 -15.36 -0.34 2.21
N GLY A 187 -14.71 -1.28 1.55
CA GLY A 187 -15.16 -1.86 0.29
C GLY A 187 -14.08 -2.71 -0.36
N HIS A 188 -14.45 -3.58 -1.28
CA HIS A 188 -13.51 -4.45 -1.98
C HIS A 188 -12.58 -5.23 -1.05
N MET A 189 -13.09 -5.69 0.11
CA MET A 189 -12.34 -6.40 1.15
C MET A 189 -11.24 -5.55 1.81
N GLN A 190 -11.33 -4.22 1.70
CA GLN A 190 -10.39 -3.27 2.31
C GLN A 190 -11.10 -2.36 3.31
N GLU A 191 -10.39 -2.01 4.37
CA GLU A 191 -10.66 -0.86 5.23
C GLU A 191 -9.58 0.18 4.98
N ILE A 192 -9.97 1.45 4.89
CA ILE A 192 -9.10 2.54 4.45
C ILE A 192 -9.29 3.74 5.36
N ILE A 193 -8.18 4.33 5.77
CA ILE A 193 -8.15 5.67 6.38
C ILE A 193 -7.34 6.61 5.50
N VAL A 194 -7.85 7.82 5.34
CA VAL A 194 -7.17 8.92 4.64
C VAL A 194 -6.82 9.98 5.67
N LEU A 195 -5.55 10.34 5.73
CA LEU A 195 -5.03 11.30 6.69
C LEU A 195 -4.37 12.49 5.98
N THR A 196 -4.47 13.65 6.63
CA THR A 196 -3.72 14.86 6.28
C THR A 196 -3.09 15.44 7.54
N GLN A 197 -2.02 16.20 7.39
CA GLN A 197 -1.50 16.98 8.52
C GLN A 197 -2.55 18.02 8.94
N ASN A 198 -2.65 18.28 10.24
CA ASN A 198 -3.41 19.42 10.72
C ASN A 198 -2.74 20.69 10.18
N ASP A 199 -3.51 21.50 9.42
CA ASP A 199 -3.08 22.86 9.16
C ASP A 199 -2.97 23.53 10.53
N GLY A 200 -1.74 23.80 10.99
CA GLY A 200 -1.54 24.60 12.19
C GLY A 200 -2.24 25.93 11.92
N ILE A 201 -3.31 26.18 12.65
CA ILE A 201 -3.88 27.52 12.71
C ILE A 201 -2.81 28.33 13.45
N GLU A 202 -2.00 29.08 12.73
CA GLU A 202 -1.26 30.21 13.30
C GLU A 202 -2.25 31.32 13.72
#